data_58df839050d3c4baba8506aecfa6f00c
#
_entry.id   58df839050d3c4baba8506aecfa6f00c
#
_cell.length_a   1.000
_cell.length_b   1.000
_cell.length_c   1.000
_cell.angle_alpha   90.00
_cell.angle_beta   90.00
_cell.angle_gamma   90.00
#
_symmetry.space_group_name_H-M   'P 1'
#
loop_
_entity.id
_entity.type
_entity.pdbx_description
1 polymer ?
#
loop_
_entity_poly.entity_id
_entity_poly.type
_entity_poly.pdbx_seq_one_letter_code
_entity_poly.pdbx_strand_id
1 'polypeptide(L)'
;MVEAKALAGVKKKAKNEDRTIVFIDESGLSERPHRCRTWSPRGQTPVLQYHFNWKTLSAIAGVTWWNFYFRLFPGAIRSPQIIEFLSHLLRHIPGKVLIIWDGLPGHRSRQTWEFIRQQRGRLWLEYLPGYAPELNPVEYLWSHWKQHELPNFCPQDFGQLSIQARRALQRMRRRPTLVCAFWEQAELFPL
;
A
#
# COMPACT_ATOMS: atom_id res chain seq x y z
N MET A 1 -21.70 4.04 9.81
CA MET A 1 -22.24 2.94 10.66
C MET A 1 -22.47 1.63 9.91
N VAL A 2 -22.95 1.63 8.66
CA VAL A 2 -23.17 0.42 7.84
C VAL A 2 -21.83 -0.22 7.41
N GLU A 3 -20.85 0.60 7.05
CA GLU A 3 -19.52 0.20 6.56
C GLU A 3 -18.67 -0.50 7.63
N ALA A 4 -18.70 0.02 8.86
CA ALA A 4 -18.02 -0.63 10.00
C ALA A 4 -18.62 -2.01 10.33
N LYS A 5 -19.94 -2.19 10.14
CA LYS A 5 -20.60 -3.49 10.32
C LYS A 5 -20.19 -4.52 9.25
N ALA A 6 -20.03 -4.08 8.00
CA ALA A 6 -19.58 -4.95 6.91
C ALA A 6 -18.14 -5.47 7.19
N LEU A 7 -17.24 -4.59 7.58
CA LEU A 7 -15.86 -4.94 7.91
C LEU A 7 -15.76 -5.85 9.16
N ALA A 8 -16.62 -5.63 10.16
CA ALA A 8 -16.69 -6.50 11.34
C ALA A 8 -17.10 -7.94 10.97
N GLY A 9 -18.03 -8.11 10.03
CA GLY A 9 -18.41 -9.42 9.49
C GLY A 9 -17.24 -10.12 8.79
N VAL A 10 -16.49 -9.38 7.98
CA VAL A 10 -15.30 -9.88 7.27
C VAL A 10 -14.21 -10.31 8.26
N LYS A 11 -13.95 -9.53 9.31
CA LYS A 11 -12.99 -9.89 10.38
C LYS A 11 -13.39 -11.16 11.11
N LYS A 12 -14.65 -11.28 11.51
CA LYS A 12 -15.17 -12.49 12.18
C LYS A 12 -15.00 -13.72 11.31
N LYS A 13 -15.29 -13.63 10.02
CA LYS A 13 -15.13 -14.72 9.07
C LYS A 13 -13.66 -15.09 8.87
N ALA A 14 -12.77 -14.11 8.74
CA ALA A 14 -11.33 -14.34 8.65
C ALA A 14 -10.80 -15.10 9.89
N LYS A 15 -11.23 -14.69 11.09
CA LYS A 15 -10.86 -15.35 12.34
C LYS A 15 -11.36 -16.80 12.41
N ASN A 16 -12.61 -17.06 12.03
CA ASN A 16 -13.19 -18.39 12.05
C ASN A 16 -12.51 -19.36 11.06
N GLU A 17 -11.95 -18.86 9.98
CA GLU A 17 -11.29 -19.65 8.93
C GLU A 17 -9.77 -19.63 9.02
N ASP A 18 -9.20 -19.03 10.07
CA ASP A 18 -7.75 -18.84 10.28
C ASP A 18 -7.07 -18.22 9.06
N ARG A 19 -7.61 -17.05 8.61
CA ARG A 19 -7.09 -16.30 7.48
C ARG A 19 -6.30 -15.09 7.94
N THR A 20 -5.12 -14.92 7.40
CA THR A 20 -4.38 -13.67 7.53
C THR A 20 -5.06 -12.57 6.70
N ILE A 21 -5.48 -11.49 7.33
CA ILE A 21 -6.04 -10.32 6.64
C ILE A 21 -4.90 -9.49 6.07
N VAL A 22 -5.01 -9.12 4.79
CA VAL A 22 -4.08 -8.24 4.08
C VAL A 22 -4.86 -7.15 3.34
N PHE A 23 -4.68 -5.92 3.74
CA PHE A 23 -5.17 -4.78 2.96
C PHE A 23 -4.17 -4.44 1.87
N ILE A 24 -4.64 -4.28 0.64
CA ILE A 24 -3.80 -3.97 -0.52
C ILE A 24 -4.24 -2.66 -1.15
N ASP A 25 -3.25 -1.89 -1.60
CA ASP A 25 -3.47 -0.65 -2.34
C ASP A 25 -2.24 -0.29 -3.18
N GLU A 26 -2.42 0.62 -4.15
CA GLU A 26 -1.37 1.15 -5.00
C GLU A 26 -1.16 2.65 -4.78
N SER A 27 0.08 3.08 -4.99
CA SER A 27 0.43 4.49 -4.98
C SER A 27 1.53 4.81 -5.99
N GLY A 28 1.48 6.02 -6.54
CA GLY A 28 2.48 6.51 -7.48
C GLY A 28 3.43 7.53 -6.86
N LEU A 29 4.68 7.51 -7.35
CA LEU A 29 5.67 8.57 -7.20
C LEU A 29 6.15 9.01 -8.57
N SER A 30 6.59 10.26 -8.65
CA SER A 30 7.28 10.80 -9.80
C SER A 30 8.55 11.53 -9.32
N GLU A 31 9.37 11.97 -10.25
CA GLU A 31 10.53 12.82 -9.92
C GLU A 31 10.11 14.18 -9.35
N ARG A 32 8.84 14.56 -9.50
CA ARG A 32 8.28 15.73 -8.83
C ARG A 32 8.13 15.47 -7.34
N PRO A 33 8.76 16.28 -6.47
CA PRO A 33 8.74 16.07 -5.04
C PRO A 33 7.34 16.21 -4.43
N HIS A 34 7.05 15.39 -3.43
CA HIS A 34 5.93 15.64 -2.55
C HIS A 34 6.26 16.82 -1.64
N ARG A 35 5.50 17.92 -1.79
CA ARG A 35 5.75 19.16 -1.06
C ARG A 35 5.24 19.04 0.37
N CYS A 36 6.16 19.17 1.31
CA CYS A 36 5.86 19.21 2.72
C CYS A 36 6.33 20.54 3.31
N ARG A 37 5.67 21.00 4.38
CA ARG A 37 6.14 22.14 5.14
C ARG A 37 7.53 21.84 5.71
N THR A 38 8.42 22.84 5.66
CA THR A 38 9.77 22.74 6.21
C THR A 38 10.17 24.05 6.86
N TRP A 39 11.24 24.03 7.64
CA TRP A 39 11.80 25.19 8.29
C TRP A 39 12.83 25.85 7.38
N SER A 40 12.88 27.17 7.41
CA SER A 40 13.92 27.96 6.77
C SER A 40 14.23 29.21 7.59
N PRO A 41 15.40 29.84 7.44
CA PRO A 41 15.68 31.13 8.08
C PRO A 41 14.64 32.17 7.70
N ARG A 42 14.35 33.07 8.62
CA ARG A 42 13.37 34.16 8.38
C ARG A 42 13.76 34.96 7.13
N GLY A 43 12.81 35.18 6.23
CA GLY A 43 13.02 35.91 4.99
C GLY A 43 13.58 35.04 3.84
N GLN A 44 13.88 33.77 4.04
CA GLN A 44 14.36 32.87 2.99
C GLN A 44 13.30 31.80 2.69
N THR A 45 12.73 31.86 1.49
CA THR A 45 11.78 30.83 1.03
C THR A 45 12.55 29.63 0.52
N PRO A 46 12.26 28.39 1.01
CA PRO A 46 12.89 27.19 0.49
C PRO A 46 12.53 26.98 -1.00
N VAL A 47 13.53 26.71 -1.81
CA VAL A 47 13.37 26.44 -3.24
C VAL A 47 13.63 24.96 -3.50
N LEU A 48 12.66 24.27 -4.11
CA LEU A 48 12.79 22.90 -4.56
C LEU A 48 13.17 22.92 -6.05
N GLN A 49 14.36 22.43 -6.36
CA GLN A 49 14.82 22.23 -7.74
C GLN A 49 14.64 20.77 -8.12
N TYR A 50 13.90 20.48 -9.17
CA TYR A 50 13.68 19.14 -9.68
C TYR A 50 13.57 19.12 -11.19
N HIS A 51 13.92 17.99 -11.78
CA HIS A 51 13.75 17.77 -13.21
C HIS A 51 12.31 17.40 -13.53
N PHE A 52 11.78 17.97 -14.59
CA PHE A 52 10.46 17.60 -15.07
C PHE A 52 10.56 16.37 -15.96
N ASN A 53 10.08 15.24 -15.48
CA ASN A 53 10.03 13.99 -16.21
C ASN A 53 8.65 13.33 -16.00
N TRP A 54 8.16 12.68 -17.04
CA TRP A 54 6.88 11.98 -17.02
C TRP A 54 6.98 10.54 -16.51
N LYS A 55 8.18 10.07 -16.17
CA LYS A 55 8.35 8.72 -15.63
C LYS A 55 7.71 8.62 -14.25
N THR A 56 6.90 7.60 -14.08
CA THR A 56 6.24 7.27 -12.82
C THR A 56 6.79 5.98 -12.24
N LEU A 57 6.98 5.96 -10.93
CA LEU A 57 7.27 4.77 -10.15
C LEU A 57 6.01 4.40 -9.38
N SER A 58 5.42 3.25 -9.68
CA SER A 58 4.26 2.76 -8.95
C SER A 58 4.67 1.76 -7.89
N ALA A 59 4.05 1.89 -6.73
CA ALA A 59 4.19 0.98 -5.61
C ALA A 59 2.87 0.26 -5.37
N ILE A 60 2.93 -1.04 -5.07
CA ILE A 60 1.83 -1.80 -4.51
C ILE A 60 2.27 -2.33 -3.14
N ALA A 61 1.42 -2.22 -2.14
CA ALA A 61 1.69 -2.75 -0.82
C ALA A 61 0.51 -3.54 -0.27
N GLY A 62 0.84 -4.54 0.55
CA GLY A 62 -0.11 -5.32 1.31
C GLY A 62 0.25 -5.27 2.80
N VAL A 63 -0.64 -4.71 3.62
CA VAL A 63 -0.43 -4.48 5.05
C VAL A 63 -1.18 -5.52 5.85
N THR A 64 -0.45 -6.29 6.68
CA THR A 64 -0.98 -7.12 7.76
C THR A 64 -0.89 -6.35 9.07
N TRP A 65 -1.46 -6.85 10.15
CA TRP A 65 -1.43 -6.14 11.44
C TRP A 65 -0.03 -6.03 12.08
N TRP A 66 0.96 -6.82 11.61
CA TRP A 66 2.34 -6.81 12.17
C TRP A 66 3.43 -6.51 11.15
N ASN A 67 3.11 -6.52 9.84
CA ASN A 67 4.10 -6.37 8.77
C ASN A 67 3.44 -5.82 7.50
N PHE A 68 4.24 -5.38 6.56
CA PHE A 68 3.76 -5.13 5.21
C PHE A 68 4.74 -5.64 4.15
N TYR A 69 4.20 -5.94 2.99
CA TYR A 69 4.90 -6.40 1.81
C TYR A 69 4.72 -5.38 0.71
N PHE A 70 5.72 -5.19 -0.14
CA PHE A 70 5.62 -4.23 -1.21
C PHE A 70 6.41 -4.63 -2.46
N ARG A 71 6.01 -4.09 -3.61
CA ARG A 71 6.72 -4.13 -4.88
C ARG A 71 6.71 -2.73 -5.50
N LEU A 72 7.77 -2.43 -6.26
CA LEU A 72 7.91 -1.21 -7.03
C LEU A 72 8.03 -1.57 -8.50
N PHE A 73 7.26 -0.89 -9.33
CA PHE A 73 7.23 -1.09 -10.77
C PHE A 73 7.42 0.23 -11.50
N PRO A 74 8.23 0.28 -12.56
CA PRO A 74 8.22 1.43 -13.46
C PRO A 74 6.89 1.49 -14.22
N GLY A 75 6.29 2.67 -14.32
CA GLY A 75 5.00 2.88 -14.99
C GLY A 75 3.80 2.39 -14.19
N ALA A 76 2.68 2.19 -14.86
CA ALA A 76 1.41 1.84 -14.23
C ALA A 76 1.35 0.37 -13.81
N ILE A 77 0.69 0.10 -12.67
CA ILE A 77 0.35 -1.24 -12.22
C ILE A 77 -0.89 -1.71 -13.00
N ARG A 78 -0.79 -2.92 -13.53
CA ARG A 78 -1.86 -3.61 -14.26
C ARG A 78 -1.97 -5.06 -13.75
N SER A 79 -2.88 -5.83 -14.31
CA SER A 79 -3.13 -7.22 -13.88
C SER A 79 -1.86 -8.10 -13.75
N PRO A 80 -0.87 -8.05 -14.66
CA PRO A 80 0.35 -8.85 -14.50
C PRO A 80 1.14 -8.47 -13.23
N GLN A 81 1.28 -7.17 -12.92
CA GLN A 81 1.99 -6.70 -11.72
C GLN A 81 1.22 -7.05 -10.45
N ILE A 82 -0.11 -6.98 -10.49
CA ILE A 82 -0.98 -7.42 -9.39
C ILE A 82 -0.77 -8.91 -9.13
N ILE A 83 -0.80 -9.75 -10.16
CA ILE A 83 -0.59 -11.20 -10.05
C ILE A 83 0.81 -11.51 -9.51
N GLU A 84 1.84 -10.81 -9.98
CA GLU A 84 3.20 -10.92 -9.46
C GLU A 84 3.24 -10.60 -7.95
N PHE A 85 2.57 -9.53 -7.55
CA PHE A 85 2.50 -9.13 -6.15
C PHE A 85 1.73 -10.13 -5.29
N LEU A 86 0.57 -10.62 -5.74
CA LEU A 86 -0.19 -11.66 -5.04
C LEU A 86 0.63 -12.95 -4.89
N SER A 87 1.35 -13.35 -5.93
CA SER A 87 2.27 -14.48 -5.88
C SER A 87 3.40 -14.27 -4.86
N HIS A 88 3.91 -13.04 -4.77
CA HIS A 88 4.89 -12.67 -3.75
C HIS A 88 4.31 -12.78 -2.34
N LEU A 89 3.10 -12.28 -2.09
CA LEU A 89 2.43 -12.40 -0.80
C LEU A 89 2.25 -13.86 -0.38
N LEU A 90 1.75 -14.70 -1.28
CA LEU A 90 1.49 -16.12 -1.00
C LEU A 90 2.76 -16.92 -0.70
N ARG A 91 3.94 -16.47 -1.13
CA ARG A 91 5.23 -17.08 -0.76
C ARG A 91 5.68 -16.71 0.66
N HIS A 92 5.24 -15.56 1.17
CA HIS A 92 5.69 -15.03 2.46
C HIS A 92 4.67 -15.18 3.58
N ILE A 93 3.41 -15.33 3.25
CA ILE A 93 2.33 -15.51 4.22
C ILE A 93 1.87 -16.96 4.13
N PRO A 94 2.17 -17.79 5.14
CA PRO A 94 1.69 -19.17 5.18
C PRO A 94 0.18 -19.22 5.44
N GLY A 95 -0.44 -20.33 5.06
CA GLY A 95 -1.87 -20.57 5.33
C GLY A 95 -2.80 -19.82 4.38
N LYS A 96 -4.01 -19.57 4.86
CA LYS A 96 -5.08 -18.90 4.11
C LYS A 96 -4.97 -17.38 4.24
N VAL A 97 -5.24 -16.67 3.18
CA VAL A 97 -5.15 -15.20 3.10
C VAL A 97 -6.50 -14.62 2.69
N LEU A 98 -6.90 -13.56 3.36
CA LEU A 98 -8.01 -12.70 2.97
C LEU A 98 -7.45 -11.37 2.49
N ILE A 99 -7.62 -11.09 1.19
CA ILE A 99 -7.28 -9.80 0.60
C ILE A 99 -8.48 -8.86 0.74
N ILE A 100 -8.19 -7.63 1.20
CA ILE A 100 -9.14 -6.53 1.20
C ILE A 100 -8.54 -5.41 0.37
N TRP A 101 -9.22 -4.99 -0.70
CA TRP A 101 -8.76 -3.94 -1.60
C TRP A 101 -9.92 -3.14 -2.20
N ASP A 102 -9.60 -2.10 -2.93
CA ASP A 102 -10.59 -1.34 -3.67
C ASP A 102 -11.07 -2.07 -4.94
N GLY A 103 -12.00 -1.46 -5.64
CA GLY A 103 -12.61 -2.02 -6.84
C GLY A 103 -12.00 -1.53 -8.15
N LEU A 104 -10.71 -1.16 -8.20
CA LEU A 104 -10.05 -0.72 -9.42
C LEU A 104 -10.15 -1.73 -10.57
N PRO A 105 -10.14 -1.29 -11.84
CA PRO A 105 -10.31 -2.19 -12.99
C PRO A 105 -9.30 -3.35 -13.05
N GLY A 106 -8.06 -3.12 -12.62
CA GLY A 106 -7.03 -4.16 -12.53
C GLY A 106 -7.38 -5.28 -11.56
N HIS A 107 -8.02 -4.93 -10.43
CA HIS A 107 -8.48 -5.87 -9.40
C HIS A 107 -9.66 -6.73 -9.90
N ARG A 108 -10.49 -6.17 -10.77
CA ARG A 108 -11.66 -6.85 -11.36
C ARG A 108 -11.36 -7.53 -12.68
N SER A 109 -10.13 -7.54 -13.14
CA SER A 109 -9.76 -8.12 -14.42
C SER A 109 -9.95 -9.65 -14.44
N ARG A 110 -10.27 -10.20 -15.61
CA ARG A 110 -10.39 -11.65 -15.80
C ARG A 110 -9.11 -12.39 -15.40
N GLN A 111 -7.95 -11.85 -15.75
CA GLN A 111 -6.65 -12.46 -15.41
C GLN A 111 -6.43 -12.56 -13.90
N THR A 112 -6.75 -11.50 -13.16
CA THR A 112 -6.65 -11.50 -11.70
C THR A 112 -7.60 -12.51 -11.06
N TRP A 113 -8.84 -12.59 -11.55
CA TRP A 113 -9.81 -13.57 -11.07
C TRP A 113 -9.43 -15.01 -11.39
N GLU A 114 -8.88 -15.28 -12.57
CA GLU A 114 -8.38 -16.59 -12.95
C GLU A 114 -7.23 -17.02 -12.03
N PHE A 115 -6.29 -16.14 -11.73
CA PHE A 115 -5.22 -16.38 -10.77
C PHE A 115 -5.76 -16.72 -9.37
N ILE A 116 -6.71 -15.93 -8.85
CA ILE A 116 -7.32 -16.15 -7.54
C ILE A 116 -8.00 -17.53 -7.48
N ARG A 117 -8.76 -17.91 -8.50
CA ARG A 117 -9.42 -19.22 -8.56
C ARG A 117 -8.42 -20.39 -8.55
N GLN A 118 -7.27 -20.23 -9.19
CA GLN A 118 -6.21 -21.23 -9.19
C GLN A 118 -5.62 -21.50 -7.80
N GLN A 119 -5.79 -20.57 -6.85
CA GLN A 119 -5.31 -20.74 -5.46
C GLN A 119 -6.20 -21.68 -4.61
N ARG A 120 -7.23 -22.30 -5.18
CA ARG A 120 -8.07 -23.34 -4.57
C ARG A 120 -8.58 -22.99 -3.16
N GLY A 121 -9.07 -21.76 -2.96
CA GLY A 121 -9.60 -21.28 -1.69
C GLY A 121 -8.57 -20.81 -0.67
N ARG A 122 -7.28 -20.93 -0.95
CA ARG A 122 -6.22 -20.36 -0.13
C ARG A 122 -6.33 -18.83 -0.10
N LEU A 123 -6.66 -18.21 -1.23
CA LEU A 123 -6.83 -16.78 -1.39
C LEU A 123 -8.33 -16.45 -1.48
N TRP A 124 -8.79 -15.61 -0.58
CA TRP A 124 -10.13 -15.03 -0.61
C TRP A 124 -10.02 -13.53 -0.83
N LEU A 125 -11.07 -12.94 -1.40
CA LEU A 125 -11.12 -11.57 -1.78
C LEU A 125 -12.38 -10.89 -1.27
N GLU A 126 -12.23 -9.71 -0.68
CA GLU A 126 -13.31 -8.80 -0.32
C GLU A 126 -12.97 -7.40 -0.81
N TYR A 127 -14.01 -6.64 -1.15
CA TYR A 127 -13.86 -5.26 -1.57
C TYR A 127 -14.15 -4.30 -0.42
N LEU A 128 -13.33 -3.25 -0.33
CA LEU A 128 -13.64 -2.11 0.52
C LEU A 128 -14.95 -1.46 0.05
N PRO A 129 -15.74 -0.92 0.98
CA PRO A 129 -16.85 -0.03 0.63
C PRO A 129 -16.34 1.13 -0.24
N GLY A 130 -17.16 1.56 -1.19
CA GLY A 130 -16.82 2.74 -1.99
C GLY A 130 -16.69 3.98 -1.10
N TYR A 131 -15.70 4.83 -1.42
CA TYR A 131 -15.47 6.13 -0.72
C TYR A 131 -15.11 6.04 0.77
N ALA A 132 -14.49 4.95 1.24
CA ALA A 132 -14.01 4.81 2.61
C ALA A 132 -12.48 4.56 2.67
N PRO A 133 -11.64 5.48 2.15
CA PRO A 133 -10.19 5.31 2.18
C PRO A 133 -9.62 5.30 3.60
N GLU A 134 -10.30 5.95 4.55
CA GLU A 134 -9.95 5.96 5.97
C GLU A 134 -9.95 4.57 6.62
N LEU A 135 -10.68 3.63 6.05
CA LEU A 135 -10.69 2.23 6.51
C LEU A 135 -9.55 1.39 5.92
N ASN A 136 -8.71 1.99 5.07
CA ASN A 136 -7.59 1.29 4.45
C ASN A 136 -6.26 1.65 5.14
N PRO A 137 -5.64 0.77 5.93
CA PRO A 137 -4.38 1.05 6.63
C PRO A 137 -3.23 1.32 5.65
N VAL A 138 -3.33 0.92 4.38
CA VAL A 138 -2.32 1.18 3.35
C VAL A 138 -2.27 2.66 2.97
N GLU A 139 -3.37 3.39 3.06
CA GLU A 139 -3.38 4.84 2.82
C GLU A 139 -2.53 5.60 3.84
N TYR A 140 -2.55 5.18 5.11
CA TYR A 140 -1.67 5.75 6.14
C TYR A 140 -0.21 5.39 5.92
N LEU A 141 0.08 4.20 5.39
CA LEU A 141 1.43 3.82 4.93
C LEU A 141 1.91 4.76 3.82
N TRP A 142 1.06 5.04 2.80
CA TRP A 142 1.41 5.96 1.71
C TRP A 142 1.60 7.39 2.19
N SER A 143 0.76 7.85 3.09
CA SER A 143 0.87 9.16 3.70
C SER A 143 2.20 9.30 4.45
N HIS A 144 2.53 8.34 5.31
CA HIS A 144 3.80 8.32 6.04
C HIS A 144 5.00 8.26 5.09
N TRP A 145 4.95 7.41 4.08
CA TRP A 145 6.02 7.27 3.08
C TRP A 145 6.32 8.56 2.35
N LYS A 146 5.28 9.29 1.90
CA LYS A 146 5.43 10.54 1.16
C LYS A 146 5.79 11.72 2.05
N GLN A 147 5.18 11.81 3.23
CA GLN A 147 5.31 13.00 4.09
C GLN A 147 6.48 12.93 5.06
N HIS A 148 6.86 11.75 5.53
CA HIS A 148 7.90 11.59 6.56
C HIS A 148 9.17 10.93 6.06
N GLU A 149 9.08 10.02 5.09
CA GLU A 149 10.26 9.34 4.57
C GLU A 149 10.85 10.00 3.32
N LEU A 150 10.03 10.67 2.52
CA LEU A 150 10.41 11.35 1.28
C LEU A 150 9.93 12.81 1.21
N PRO A 151 9.92 13.59 2.33
CA PRO A 151 9.46 14.98 2.28
C PRO A 151 10.40 15.82 1.41
N ASN A 152 9.85 16.58 0.46
CA ASN A 152 10.60 17.49 -0.40
C ASN A 152 11.78 16.82 -1.16
N PHE A 153 11.76 15.51 -1.32
CA PHE A 153 12.83 14.77 -1.97
C PHE A 153 12.82 15.05 -3.48
N CYS A 154 13.91 15.66 -3.96
CA CYS A 154 14.14 15.97 -5.37
C CYS A 154 15.19 14.99 -5.94
N PRO A 155 14.78 13.89 -6.57
CA PRO A 155 15.72 12.95 -7.18
C PRO A 155 16.40 13.58 -8.41
N GLN A 156 17.65 13.23 -8.66
CA GLN A 156 18.39 13.64 -9.86
C GLN A 156 17.93 12.86 -11.10
N ASP A 157 17.49 11.61 -10.89
CA ASP A 157 17.00 10.73 -11.94
C ASP A 157 16.03 9.67 -11.40
N PHE A 158 15.42 8.91 -12.30
CA PHE A 158 14.48 7.84 -11.97
C PHE A 158 15.13 6.70 -11.16
N GLY A 159 16.42 6.42 -11.37
CA GLY A 159 17.16 5.43 -10.61
C GLY A 159 17.27 5.81 -9.14
N GLN A 160 17.66 7.07 -8.87
CA GLN A 160 17.74 7.61 -7.53
C GLN A 160 16.35 7.60 -6.83
N LEU A 161 15.27 7.98 -7.55
CA LEU A 161 13.92 7.88 -7.05
C LEU A 161 13.60 6.45 -6.61
N SER A 162 13.84 5.47 -7.48
CA SER A 162 13.55 4.06 -7.22
C SER A 162 14.32 3.50 -6.02
N ILE A 163 15.60 3.83 -5.90
CA ILE A 163 16.46 3.40 -4.79
C ILE A 163 15.98 3.99 -3.47
N GLN A 164 15.73 5.31 -3.41
CA GLN A 164 15.31 5.97 -2.18
C GLN A 164 13.89 5.56 -1.77
N ALA A 165 12.98 5.42 -2.72
CA ALA A 165 11.64 4.91 -2.50
C ALA A 165 11.66 3.52 -1.84
N ARG A 166 12.49 2.61 -2.37
CA ARG A 166 12.67 1.26 -1.82
C ARG A 166 13.30 1.28 -0.43
N ARG A 167 14.36 2.07 -0.23
CA ARG A 167 15.04 2.19 1.07
C ARG A 167 14.08 2.73 2.15
N ALA A 168 13.26 3.70 1.82
CA ALA A 168 12.25 4.26 2.70
C ALA A 168 11.24 3.19 3.16
N LEU A 169 10.64 2.46 2.23
CA LEU A 169 9.72 1.35 2.56
C LEU A 169 10.40 0.25 3.38
N GLN A 170 11.66 -0.07 3.10
CA GLN A 170 12.41 -1.03 3.91
C GLN A 170 12.65 -0.56 5.33
N ARG A 171 12.97 0.73 5.55
CA ARG A 171 13.10 1.33 6.90
C ARG A 171 11.78 1.26 7.66
N MET A 172 10.67 1.67 7.04
CA MET A 172 9.35 1.60 7.63
C MET A 172 8.98 0.17 8.04
N ARG A 173 9.22 -0.81 7.18
CA ARG A 173 8.92 -2.23 7.46
C ARG A 173 9.65 -2.79 8.67
N ARG A 174 10.84 -2.25 9.00
CA ARG A 174 11.60 -2.65 10.19
C ARG A 174 11.07 -2.05 11.50
N ARG A 175 9.96 -1.33 11.46
CA ARG A 175 9.35 -0.63 12.60
C ARG A 175 7.94 -1.20 12.85
N PRO A 176 7.80 -2.32 13.58
CA PRO A 176 6.50 -2.98 13.81
C PRO A 176 5.47 -2.06 14.47
N THR A 177 5.90 -1.21 15.40
CA THR A 177 5.02 -0.22 16.06
C THR A 177 4.41 0.77 15.07
N LEU A 178 5.14 1.15 14.01
CA LEU A 178 4.63 2.00 12.96
C LEU A 178 3.55 1.27 12.15
N VAL A 179 3.76 -0.02 11.85
CA VAL A 179 2.76 -0.82 11.12
C VAL A 179 1.49 -0.97 11.94
N CYS A 180 1.59 -1.24 13.25
CA CYS A 180 0.44 -1.26 14.15
C CYS A 180 -0.32 0.07 14.17
N ALA A 181 0.41 1.20 14.20
CA ALA A 181 -0.20 2.53 14.19
C ALA A 181 -1.05 2.79 12.93
N PHE A 182 -0.71 2.23 11.77
CA PHE A 182 -1.54 2.35 10.56
C PHE A 182 -2.89 1.64 10.72
N TRP A 183 -2.93 0.51 11.44
CA TRP A 183 -4.16 -0.19 11.76
C TRP A 183 -5.01 0.57 12.80
N GLU A 184 -4.35 1.17 13.80
CA GLU A 184 -5.02 2.01 14.80
C GLU A 184 -5.68 3.23 14.15
N GLN A 185 -4.96 3.91 13.24
CA GLN A 185 -5.49 5.06 12.51
C GLN A 185 -6.67 4.71 11.61
N ALA A 186 -6.71 3.49 11.07
CA ALA A 186 -7.84 2.97 10.29
C ALA A 186 -8.99 2.45 11.17
N GLU A 187 -8.94 2.62 12.49
CA GLU A 187 -9.95 2.15 13.47
C GLU A 187 -10.25 0.64 13.35
N LEU A 188 -9.23 -0.15 12.98
CA LEU A 188 -9.38 -1.58 12.71
C LEU A 188 -9.12 -2.47 13.93
N PHE A 189 -8.65 -1.92 15.06
CA PHE A 189 -8.51 -2.66 16.31
C PHE A 189 -9.78 -2.63 17.18
N PRO A 190 -10.01 -3.66 17.99
CA PRO A 190 -9.33 -4.97 18.06
C PRO A 190 -9.71 -5.90 16.91
N LEU A 191 -8.79 -6.84 16.60
CA LEU A 191 -9.00 -7.89 15.58
C LEU A 191 -9.79 -9.07 16.14
#